data_c8bff024d572f34812adab039b0cde47
#
_entry.id   c8bff024d572f34812adab039b0cde47
#
_cell.length_a   1.000
_cell.length_b   1.000
_cell.length_c   1.000
_cell.angle_alpha   90.00
_cell.angle_beta   90.00
_cell.angle_gamma   90.00
#
_symmetry.space_group_name_H-M   'P 1'
#
loop_
_entity.id
_entity.type
_entity.pdbx_description
1 polymer ?
#
loop_
_entity_poly.entity_id
_entity_poly.type
_entity_poly.pdbx_seq_one_letter_code
_entity_poly.pdbx_strand_id
1 'polypeptide(L)'
;MGSVCDTIKETVDFLNARGEKVGMIKVHLYRPFSVKHLIDVIPDSVKTISVIDRTKEPGSLGEPLFLDVVAALKNSKFSNVPVYGGRYGLGSKDTLPAHIISVYNNMNAEKPKTEFTLSINDDVTNLSLDVTESPDTTPKGTTSCKFWGLGSDGTVGANKDSIKIIGDNTDMYAQGYFFYDSKKSGGITV
;
A
#
# COMPACT_ATOMS: atom_id res chain seq x y z
N MET A 1 5.49 5.37 -0.71
CA MET A 1 6.72 4.66 -1.15
C MET A 1 6.67 3.20 -0.76
N GLY A 2 7.54 2.36 -1.34
CA GLY A 2 7.64 0.93 -1.00
C GLY A 2 6.59 0.05 -1.70
N SER A 3 6.37 -1.15 -1.14
CA SER A 3 5.64 -2.25 -1.77
C SER A 3 4.17 -1.95 -2.10
N VAL A 4 3.54 -1.03 -1.40
CA VAL A 4 2.13 -0.68 -1.64
C VAL A 4 1.90 0.12 -2.94
N CYS A 5 2.97 0.66 -3.54
CA CYS A 5 2.81 1.55 -4.70
C CYS A 5 2.15 0.87 -5.90
N ASP A 6 2.42 -0.41 -6.12
CA ASP A 6 1.83 -1.14 -7.24
C ASP A 6 0.34 -1.42 -6.97
N THR A 7 -0.02 -1.77 -5.74
CA THR A 7 -1.42 -1.89 -5.31
C THR A 7 -2.18 -0.57 -5.47
N ILE A 8 -1.54 0.57 -5.09
CA ILE A 8 -2.16 1.89 -5.26
C ILE A 8 -2.37 2.18 -6.76
N LYS A 9 -1.40 1.87 -7.61
CA LYS A 9 -1.51 2.10 -9.04
C LYS A 9 -2.71 1.37 -9.63
N GLU A 10 -2.84 0.07 -9.39
CA GLU A 10 -4.00 -0.73 -9.81
C GLU A 10 -5.32 -0.14 -9.29
N THR A 11 -5.33 0.31 -8.03
CA THR A 11 -6.52 0.92 -7.43
C THR A 11 -6.87 2.26 -8.09
N VAL A 12 -5.86 3.09 -8.39
CA VAL A 12 -6.05 4.38 -9.09
C VAL A 12 -6.62 4.15 -10.49
N ASP A 13 -6.09 3.18 -11.22
CA ASP A 13 -6.59 2.82 -12.56
C ASP A 13 -8.06 2.36 -12.49
N PHE A 14 -8.41 1.52 -11.49
CA PHE A 14 -9.77 1.06 -11.24
C PHE A 14 -10.73 2.22 -10.91
N LEU A 15 -10.36 3.11 -9.98
CA LEU A 15 -11.19 4.25 -9.56
C LEU A 15 -11.38 5.26 -10.69
N ASN A 16 -10.33 5.57 -11.45
CA ASN A 16 -10.42 6.47 -12.59
C ASN A 16 -11.28 5.89 -13.72
N ALA A 17 -11.29 4.56 -13.93
CA ALA A 17 -12.18 3.91 -14.86
C ALA A 17 -13.67 4.05 -14.46
N ARG A 18 -13.96 4.26 -13.18
CA ARG A 18 -15.30 4.57 -12.64
C ARG A 18 -15.64 6.07 -12.72
N GLY A 19 -14.73 6.92 -13.20
CA GLY A 19 -14.92 8.36 -13.31
C GLY A 19 -14.47 9.17 -12.09
N GLU A 20 -13.83 8.54 -11.11
CA GLU A 20 -13.21 9.24 -9.98
C GLU A 20 -11.93 9.95 -10.44
N LYS A 21 -11.59 11.04 -9.74
CA LYS A 21 -10.39 11.84 -10.07
C LYS A 21 -9.35 11.68 -8.95
N VAL A 22 -8.67 10.57 -8.98
CA VAL A 22 -7.64 10.21 -7.99
C VAL A 22 -6.29 10.00 -8.67
N GLY A 23 -5.21 10.17 -7.90
CA GLY A 23 -3.86 9.99 -8.40
C GLY A 23 -2.92 9.51 -7.30
N MET A 24 -1.70 9.18 -7.70
CA MET A 24 -0.65 8.70 -6.80
C MET A 24 0.69 9.36 -7.13
N ILE A 25 1.45 9.69 -6.10
CA ILE A 25 2.87 10.04 -6.21
C ILE A 25 3.71 8.91 -5.61
N LYS A 26 4.59 8.32 -6.41
CA LYS A 26 5.51 7.27 -5.99
C LYS A 26 6.88 7.87 -5.66
N VAL A 27 7.22 7.96 -4.37
CA VAL A 27 8.52 8.42 -3.92
C VAL A 27 9.54 7.29 -4.08
N HIS A 28 10.48 7.43 -5.02
CA HIS A 28 11.55 6.45 -5.28
C HIS A 28 12.80 6.76 -4.48
N LEU A 29 13.25 8.02 -4.50
CA LEU A 29 14.39 8.48 -3.72
C LEU A 29 13.90 9.25 -2.51
N TYR A 30 13.96 8.60 -1.34
CA TYR A 30 13.48 9.18 -0.10
C TYR A 30 14.50 10.12 0.56
N ARG A 31 15.78 9.82 0.49
CA ARG A 31 16.86 10.66 0.99
C ARG A 31 17.96 10.85 -0.06
N PRO A 32 18.37 12.11 -0.33
CA PRO A 32 17.84 13.35 0.25
C PRO A 32 16.41 13.64 -0.26
N PHE A 33 15.54 14.13 0.64
CA PHE A 33 14.16 14.47 0.26
C PHE A 33 14.12 15.75 -0.57
N SER A 34 13.55 15.67 -1.77
CA SER A 34 13.50 16.81 -2.68
C SER A 34 12.13 17.49 -2.67
N VAL A 35 12.06 18.60 -1.94
CA VAL A 35 10.85 19.45 -1.90
C VAL A 35 10.44 19.89 -3.30
N LYS A 36 11.41 20.32 -4.14
CA LYS A 36 11.14 20.78 -5.50
C LYS A 36 10.43 19.69 -6.32
N HIS A 37 10.97 18.47 -6.36
CA HIS A 37 10.38 17.40 -7.16
C HIS A 37 8.99 16.99 -6.64
N LEU A 38 8.75 17.04 -5.33
CA LEU A 38 7.41 16.78 -4.79
C LEU A 38 6.41 17.84 -5.27
N ILE A 39 6.76 19.12 -5.12
CA ILE A 39 5.86 20.24 -5.48
C ILE A 39 5.57 20.27 -6.99
N ASP A 40 6.57 20.00 -7.82
CA ASP A 40 6.46 20.05 -9.28
C ASP A 40 5.48 19.00 -9.85
N VAL A 41 5.26 17.88 -9.15
CA VAL A 41 4.38 16.80 -9.63
C VAL A 41 2.96 16.84 -9.03
N ILE A 42 2.72 17.67 -8.03
CA ILE A 42 1.37 17.84 -7.45
C ILE A 42 0.55 18.73 -8.39
N PRO A 43 -0.60 18.25 -8.91
CA PRO A 43 -1.46 19.07 -9.76
C PRO A 43 -2.12 20.20 -8.96
N ASP A 44 -2.35 21.35 -9.62
CA ASP A 44 -3.01 22.50 -8.97
C ASP A 44 -4.44 22.21 -8.52
N SER A 45 -5.05 21.18 -9.09
CA SER A 45 -6.41 20.74 -8.75
C SER A 45 -6.50 19.87 -7.50
N VAL A 46 -5.38 19.54 -6.84
CA VAL A 46 -5.38 18.69 -5.65
C VAL A 46 -6.21 19.35 -4.53
N LYS A 47 -7.04 18.55 -3.88
CA LYS A 47 -7.87 19.00 -2.76
C LYS A 47 -7.43 18.44 -1.42
N THR A 48 -6.94 17.21 -1.42
CA THR A 48 -6.49 16.48 -0.23
C THR A 48 -5.32 15.57 -0.60
N ILE A 49 -4.45 15.30 0.35
CA ILE A 49 -3.32 14.37 0.19
C ILE A 49 -3.35 13.38 1.35
N SER A 50 -3.24 12.10 1.06
CA SER A 50 -2.92 11.08 2.06
C SER A 50 -1.52 10.55 1.85
N VAL A 51 -0.76 10.46 2.93
CA VAL A 51 0.58 9.89 2.95
C VAL A 51 0.55 8.62 3.76
N ILE A 52 1.01 7.51 3.19
CA ILE A 52 1.03 6.23 3.87
C ILE A 52 2.45 5.70 4.02
N ASP A 53 2.81 5.38 5.25
CA ASP A 53 4.11 4.86 5.67
C ASP A 53 4.00 3.40 6.11
N ARG A 54 5.03 2.59 5.82
CA ARG A 54 5.12 1.22 6.31
C ARG A 54 5.93 1.14 7.60
N THR A 55 5.64 2.03 8.52
CA THR A 55 6.27 2.09 9.83
C THR A 55 5.34 2.70 10.85
N LYS A 56 5.68 2.55 12.11
CA LYS A 56 5.10 3.27 13.24
C LYS A 56 6.23 3.86 14.06
N GLU A 57 6.17 5.17 14.28
CA GLU A 57 7.14 5.91 15.10
C GLU A 57 6.50 6.29 16.45
N PRO A 58 6.63 5.44 17.47
CA PRO A 58 6.03 5.71 18.78
C PRO A 58 6.58 7.01 19.38
N GLY A 59 5.65 7.90 19.81
CA GLY A 59 6.01 9.19 20.40
C GLY A 59 6.32 10.31 19.39
N SER A 60 6.29 10.03 18.09
CA SER A 60 6.39 11.05 17.05
C SER A 60 5.03 11.67 16.76
N LEU A 61 5.02 12.87 16.17
CA LEU A 61 3.83 13.57 15.69
C LEU A 61 3.26 12.96 14.40
N GLY A 62 3.94 12.00 13.81
CA GLY A 62 3.55 11.31 12.58
C GLY A 62 4.69 10.44 12.06
N GLU A 63 4.43 9.74 10.98
CA GLU A 63 5.39 8.85 10.34
C GLU A 63 6.39 9.65 9.47
N PRO A 64 7.57 9.11 9.17
CA PRO A 64 8.65 9.88 8.55
C PRO A 64 8.29 10.54 7.22
N LEU A 65 7.67 9.82 6.28
CA LEU A 65 7.28 10.39 4.98
C LEU A 65 6.17 11.43 5.15
N PHE A 66 5.21 11.15 6.02
CA PHE A 66 4.13 12.10 6.33
C PHE A 66 4.70 13.44 6.84
N LEU A 67 5.61 13.40 7.79
CA LEU A 67 6.23 14.62 8.35
C LEU A 67 7.04 15.39 7.30
N ASP A 68 7.78 14.70 6.44
CA ASP A 68 8.53 15.34 5.34
C ASP A 68 7.60 16.01 4.32
N VAL A 69 6.48 15.35 3.98
CA VAL A 69 5.48 15.92 3.06
C VAL A 69 4.82 17.15 3.68
N VAL A 70 4.37 17.07 4.93
CA VAL A 70 3.78 18.22 5.65
C VAL A 70 4.76 19.40 5.69
N ALA A 71 6.02 19.16 6.04
CA ALA A 71 7.05 20.17 6.08
C ALA A 71 7.31 20.79 4.69
N ALA A 72 7.35 19.95 3.65
CA ALA A 72 7.56 20.40 2.28
C ALA A 72 6.41 21.29 1.75
N LEU A 73 5.17 20.96 2.13
CA LEU A 73 3.99 21.71 1.66
C LEU A 73 3.82 23.04 2.38
N LYS A 74 4.28 23.17 3.63
CA LYS A 74 4.04 24.32 4.50
C LYS A 74 4.38 25.67 3.86
N ASN A 75 5.47 25.73 3.09
CA ASN A 75 5.93 26.97 2.44
C ASN A 75 5.69 26.97 0.91
N SER A 76 4.73 26.17 0.45
CA SER A 76 4.38 26.04 -0.97
C SER A 76 2.99 26.61 -1.24
N LYS A 77 2.61 26.65 -2.52
CA LYS A 77 1.25 26.98 -2.95
C LYS A 77 0.18 25.99 -2.42
N PHE A 78 0.59 24.85 -1.89
CA PHE A 78 -0.26 23.81 -1.33
C PHE A 78 -0.35 23.85 0.21
N SER A 79 0.09 24.92 0.85
CA SER A 79 0.13 25.05 2.31
C SER A 79 -1.23 24.87 3.01
N ASN A 80 -2.33 25.10 2.29
CA ASN A 80 -3.69 24.95 2.79
C ASN A 80 -4.34 23.61 2.41
N VAL A 81 -3.65 22.73 1.68
CA VAL A 81 -4.16 21.41 1.32
C VAL A 81 -4.09 20.48 2.53
N PRO A 82 -5.21 19.89 2.98
CA PRO A 82 -5.20 18.94 4.07
C PRO A 82 -4.33 17.71 3.75
N VAL A 83 -3.51 17.29 4.72
CA VAL A 83 -2.65 16.10 4.61
C VAL A 83 -3.00 15.13 5.73
N TYR A 84 -3.33 13.90 5.36
CA TYR A 84 -3.67 12.82 6.29
C TYR A 84 -2.56 11.77 6.31
N GLY A 85 -2.22 11.28 7.51
CA GLY A 85 -1.16 10.30 7.73
C GLY A 85 -1.73 8.89 7.94
N GLY A 86 -1.22 7.91 7.22
CA GLY A 86 -1.64 6.52 7.34
C GLY A 86 -0.49 5.54 7.50
N ARG A 87 -0.77 4.42 8.15
CA ARG A 87 0.17 3.30 8.34
C ARG A 87 -0.36 2.09 7.60
N TYR A 88 0.51 1.39 6.89
CA TYR A 88 0.16 0.16 6.18
C TYR A 88 1.17 -0.95 6.41
N GLY A 89 0.78 -2.19 6.14
CA GLY A 89 1.68 -3.34 6.15
C GLY A 89 2.29 -3.70 7.50
N LEU A 90 1.74 -3.18 8.59
CA LEU A 90 2.14 -3.52 9.95
C LEU A 90 1.74 -4.97 10.26
N GLY A 91 2.54 -5.66 11.08
CA GLY A 91 2.33 -7.07 11.39
C GLY A 91 2.39 -7.99 10.16
N SER A 92 3.13 -7.59 9.12
CA SER A 92 3.23 -8.30 7.84
C SER A 92 1.88 -8.54 7.15
N LYS A 93 0.88 -7.70 7.42
CA LYS A 93 -0.42 -7.78 6.77
C LYS A 93 -0.39 -7.19 5.38
N ASP A 94 -1.08 -7.84 4.45
CA ASP A 94 -1.24 -7.36 3.08
C ASP A 94 -2.07 -6.11 3.01
N THR A 95 -1.70 -5.25 2.06
CA THR A 95 -2.49 -4.08 1.71
C THR A 95 -3.10 -4.32 0.33
N LEU A 96 -4.41 -4.54 0.31
CA LEU A 96 -5.20 -4.85 -0.88
C LEU A 96 -5.79 -3.58 -1.50
N PRO A 97 -6.27 -3.62 -2.77
CA PRO A 97 -7.01 -2.51 -3.38
C PRO A 97 -8.16 -2.00 -2.50
N ALA A 98 -8.88 -2.88 -1.83
CA ALA A 98 -9.93 -2.55 -0.87
C ALA A 98 -9.48 -1.57 0.23
N HIS A 99 -8.27 -1.77 0.77
CA HIS A 99 -7.69 -0.86 1.78
C HIS A 99 -7.30 0.49 1.17
N ILE A 100 -6.84 0.52 -0.07
CA ILE A 100 -6.50 1.78 -0.74
C ILE A 100 -7.77 2.57 -1.08
N ILE A 101 -8.85 1.90 -1.49
CA ILE A 101 -10.15 2.54 -1.67
C ILE A 101 -10.62 3.19 -0.36
N SER A 102 -10.44 2.52 0.78
CA SER A 102 -10.82 3.12 2.07
C SER A 102 -10.03 4.38 2.40
N VAL A 103 -8.79 4.53 1.91
CA VAL A 103 -8.04 5.79 2.02
C VAL A 103 -8.70 6.91 1.22
N TYR A 104 -9.04 6.66 -0.06
CA TYR A 104 -9.73 7.67 -0.88
C TYR A 104 -11.11 8.01 -0.33
N ASN A 105 -11.84 7.03 0.19
CA ASN A 105 -13.11 7.27 0.87
C ASN A 105 -12.93 8.15 2.12
N ASN A 106 -11.89 7.88 2.93
CA ASN A 106 -11.57 8.74 4.08
C ASN A 106 -11.23 10.17 3.65
N MET A 107 -10.47 10.35 2.56
CA MET A 107 -10.14 11.70 2.05
C MET A 107 -11.37 12.49 1.62
N ASN A 108 -12.44 11.83 1.22
CA ASN A 108 -13.71 12.42 0.78
C ASN A 108 -14.77 12.44 1.88
N ALA A 109 -14.51 11.90 3.06
CA ALA A 109 -15.45 11.85 4.15
C ALA A 109 -15.74 13.25 4.73
N GLU A 110 -16.92 13.46 5.25
CA GLU A 110 -17.28 14.70 5.96
C GLU A 110 -16.39 14.94 7.20
N LYS A 111 -16.02 13.87 7.88
CA LYS A 111 -15.12 13.87 9.04
C LYS A 111 -14.00 12.85 8.84
N PRO A 112 -12.97 13.20 8.07
CA PRO A 112 -11.88 12.28 7.80
C PRO A 112 -11.05 12.00 9.06
N LYS A 113 -10.56 10.76 9.19
CA LYS A 113 -9.51 10.45 10.16
C LYS A 113 -8.21 11.09 9.66
N THR A 114 -7.61 11.94 10.47
CA THR A 114 -6.34 12.63 10.16
C THR A 114 -5.14 11.70 10.29
N GLU A 115 -5.27 10.69 11.17
CA GLU A 115 -4.37 9.55 11.28
C GLU A 115 -5.18 8.27 11.14
N PHE A 116 -4.62 7.27 10.45
CA PHE A 116 -5.30 5.99 10.27
C PHE A 116 -4.35 4.82 10.06
N THR A 117 -4.89 3.61 10.20
CA THR A 117 -4.18 2.36 9.93
C THR A 117 -4.95 1.52 8.90
N LEU A 118 -4.19 0.77 8.09
CA LEU A 118 -4.70 -0.14 7.06
C LEU A 118 -4.32 -1.58 7.36
N SER A 119 -5.18 -2.50 6.99
CA SER A 119 -4.95 -3.96 7.03
C SER A 119 -4.81 -4.57 8.43
N ILE A 120 -4.90 -3.80 9.47
CA ILE A 120 -4.93 -4.26 10.85
C ILE A 120 -6.20 -3.79 11.54
N ASN A 121 -6.64 -4.52 12.55
CA ASN A 121 -7.71 -4.08 13.42
C ASN A 121 -7.09 -3.43 14.67
N ASP A 122 -7.25 -2.13 14.79
CA ASP A 122 -6.79 -1.35 15.93
C ASP A 122 -7.98 -1.12 16.86
N ASP A 123 -8.08 -1.96 17.87
CA ASP A 123 -9.14 -1.95 18.89
C ASP A 123 -8.80 -1.06 20.10
N VAL A 124 -7.62 -0.45 20.13
CA VAL A 124 -7.16 0.42 21.21
C VAL A 124 -7.40 1.90 20.88
N THR A 125 -6.89 2.35 19.73
CA THR A 125 -7.00 3.76 19.30
C THR A 125 -8.05 3.98 18.21
N ASN A 126 -8.63 2.90 17.67
CA ASN A 126 -9.69 2.91 16.66
C ASN A 126 -9.32 3.68 15.38
N LEU A 127 -8.06 3.60 14.98
CA LEU A 127 -7.55 4.30 13.79
C LEU A 127 -7.76 3.49 12.50
N SER A 128 -8.19 2.23 12.57
CA SER A 128 -8.45 1.43 11.37
C SER A 128 -9.52 2.06 10.48
N LEU A 129 -9.28 2.07 9.18
CA LEU A 129 -10.30 2.45 8.20
C LEU A 129 -11.18 1.25 7.88
N ASP A 130 -12.46 1.52 7.70
CA ASP A 130 -13.43 0.50 7.31
C ASP A 130 -13.29 0.18 5.82
N VAL A 131 -13.28 -1.11 5.49
CA VAL A 131 -13.28 -1.61 4.11
C VAL A 131 -14.73 -1.78 3.68
N THR A 132 -15.16 -1.00 2.69
CA THR A 132 -16.55 -0.99 2.20
C THR A 132 -16.75 -1.81 0.93
N GLU A 133 -15.68 -2.03 0.16
CA GLU A 133 -15.71 -2.82 -1.08
C GLU A 133 -14.37 -3.56 -1.27
N SER A 134 -14.42 -4.67 -2.00
CA SER A 134 -13.24 -5.47 -2.34
C SER A 134 -13.30 -5.85 -3.82
N PRO A 135 -12.87 -4.95 -4.71
CA PRO A 135 -12.91 -5.21 -6.14
C PRO A 135 -11.86 -6.24 -6.55
N ASP A 136 -12.17 -6.99 -7.58
CA ASP A 136 -11.17 -7.76 -8.32
C ASP A 136 -10.52 -6.84 -9.37
N THR A 137 -9.28 -6.46 -9.14
CA THR A 137 -8.48 -5.64 -10.07
C THR A 137 -7.55 -6.49 -10.93
N THR A 138 -7.70 -7.80 -10.89
CA THR A 138 -6.85 -8.74 -11.65
C THR A 138 -7.02 -8.49 -13.16
N PRO A 139 -5.94 -8.25 -13.91
CA PRO A 139 -6.02 -8.05 -15.36
C PRO A 139 -6.61 -9.28 -16.06
N LYS A 140 -7.39 -9.05 -17.11
CA LYS A 140 -7.92 -10.14 -17.94
C LYS A 140 -6.80 -10.99 -18.50
N GLY A 141 -6.97 -12.31 -18.46
CA GLY A 141 -5.97 -13.28 -18.92
C GLY A 141 -4.94 -13.67 -17.86
N THR A 142 -5.04 -13.15 -16.65
CA THR A 142 -4.20 -13.58 -15.53
C THR A 142 -4.65 -14.94 -15.03
N THR A 143 -3.70 -15.87 -14.86
CA THR A 143 -3.92 -17.15 -14.17
C THR A 143 -3.31 -17.09 -12.78
N SER A 144 -4.13 -17.20 -11.74
CA SER A 144 -3.70 -17.21 -10.35
C SER A 144 -3.63 -18.64 -9.82
N CYS A 145 -2.46 -19.03 -9.31
CA CYS A 145 -2.24 -20.34 -8.70
C CYS A 145 -1.88 -20.16 -7.23
N LYS A 146 -2.40 -21.01 -6.36
CA LYS A 146 -2.10 -21.00 -4.94
C LYS A 146 -1.45 -22.32 -4.53
N PHE A 147 -0.23 -22.23 -4.01
CA PHE A 147 0.54 -23.35 -3.48
C PHE A 147 0.44 -23.34 -1.96
N TRP A 148 -0.10 -24.40 -1.40
CA TRP A 148 -0.20 -24.57 0.04
C TRP A 148 0.84 -25.56 0.53
N GLY A 149 1.54 -25.23 1.59
CA GLY A 149 2.51 -26.10 2.26
C GLY A 149 2.45 -25.94 3.77
N LEU A 150 2.89 -26.98 4.46
CA LEU A 150 2.94 -27.01 5.93
C LEU A 150 4.22 -26.39 6.50
N GLY A 151 5.07 -25.86 5.64
CA GLY A 151 6.40 -25.35 5.98
C GLY A 151 7.48 -26.42 5.94
N SER A 152 8.67 -26.05 5.47
CA SER A 152 9.84 -26.94 5.32
C SER A 152 9.58 -28.23 4.49
N ASP A 153 8.65 -28.16 3.54
CA ASP A 153 8.15 -29.27 2.72
C ASP A 153 8.48 -29.12 1.23
N GLY A 154 9.27 -28.09 0.86
CA GLY A 154 9.67 -27.84 -0.53
C GLY A 154 8.67 -27.00 -1.35
N THR A 155 7.53 -26.61 -0.79
CA THR A 155 6.48 -25.84 -1.52
C THR A 155 7.01 -24.54 -2.11
N VAL A 156 7.88 -23.82 -1.41
CA VAL A 156 8.50 -22.58 -1.92
C VAL A 156 9.40 -22.89 -3.13
N GLY A 157 10.17 -23.97 -3.08
CA GLY A 157 10.98 -24.45 -4.20
C GLY A 157 10.12 -24.77 -5.41
N ALA A 158 9.08 -25.57 -5.22
CA ALA A 158 8.13 -25.94 -6.27
C ALA A 158 7.47 -24.73 -6.94
N ASN A 159 7.09 -23.71 -6.17
CA ASN A 159 6.55 -22.48 -6.73
C ASN A 159 7.60 -21.72 -7.56
N LYS A 160 8.83 -21.58 -7.07
CA LYS A 160 9.94 -20.94 -7.82
C LYS A 160 10.27 -21.68 -9.11
N ASP A 161 10.29 -23.00 -9.09
CA ASP A 161 10.54 -23.81 -10.28
C ASP A 161 9.39 -23.65 -11.29
N SER A 162 8.14 -23.62 -10.84
CA SER A 162 6.99 -23.37 -11.70
C SER A 162 7.08 -22.01 -12.40
N ILE A 163 7.42 -20.94 -11.68
CA ILE A 163 7.63 -19.60 -12.25
C ILE A 163 8.72 -19.63 -13.31
N LYS A 164 9.84 -20.30 -13.03
CA LYS A 164 10.96 -20.42 -13.96
C LYS A 164 10.55 -21.20 -15.21
N ILE A 165 9.87 -22.34 -15.06
CA ILE A 165 9.40 -23.16 -16.19
C ILE A 165 8.46 -22.34 -17.09
N ILE A 166 7.53 -21.58 -16.52
CA ILE A 166 6.61 -20.72 -17.28
C ILE A 166 7.39 -19.63 -18.02
N GLY A 167 8.28 -18.92 -17.33
CA GLY A 167 9.06 -17.83 -17.94
C GLY A 167 10.03 -18.30 -19.02
N ASP A 168 10.65 -19.49 -18.86
CA ASP A 168 11.62 -20.01 -19.81
C ASP A 168 10.95 -20.66 -21.05
N ASN A 169 9.69 -21.09 -20.96
CA ASN A 169 9.01 -21.84 -22.02
C ASN A 169 7.79 -21.16 -22.64
N THR A 170 7.45 -19.94 -22.19
CA THR A 170 6.31 -19.18 -22.73
C THR A 170 6.64 -17.70 -22.78
N ASP A 171 5.86 -16.93 -23.56
CA ASP A 171 5.93 -15.45 -23.59
C ASP A 171 5.15 -14.81 -22.43
N MET A 172 4.73 -15.60 -21.44
CA MET A 172 3.96 -15.09 -20.29
C MET A 172 4.90 -14.51 -19.22
N TYR A 173 4.43 -13.48 -18.54
CA TYR A 173 5.07 -12.98 -17.33
C TYR A 173 4.62 -13.83 -16.14
N ALA A 174 5.55 -14.26 -15.31
CA ALA A 174 5.26 -15.05 -14.12
C ALA A 174 5.91 -14.43 -12.89
N GLN A 175 5.19 -14.39 -11.78
CA GLN A 175 5.71 -13.93 -10.50
C GLN A 175 5.12 -14.75 -9.34
N GLY A 176 5.84 -14.82 -8.23
CA GLY A 176 5.37 -15.49 -7.03
C GLY A 176 5.48 -14.64 -5.79
N TYR A 177 4.48 -14.79 -4.94
CA TYR A 177 4.45 -14.21 -3.60
C TYR A 177 4.50 -15.34 -2.58
N PHE A 178 5.26 -15.12 -1.50
CA PHE A 178 5.43 -16.12 -0.46
C PHE A 178 4.95 -15.55 0.87
N PHE A 179 4.05 -16.28 1.48
CA PHE A 179 3.55 -16.04 2.82
C PHE A 179 4.08 -17.10 3.75
N TYR A 180 4.50 -16.68 4.92
CA TYR A 180 4.96 -17.59 5.97
C TYR A 180 4.13 -17.36 7.22
N ASP A 181 3.61 -18.44 7.82
CA ASP A 181 3.08 -18.38 9.16
C ASP A 181 4.22 -18.20 10.17
N SER A 182 3.92 -17.56 11.29
CA SER A 182 4.85 -17.43 12.42
C SER A 182 5.19 -18.77 13.06
N LYS A 183 4.30 -19.77 12.95
CA LYS A 183 4.51 -21.12 13.46
C LYS A 183 5.21 -21.97 12.42
N LYS A 184 6.42 -22.45 12.73
CA LYS A 184 7.10 -23.46 11.91
C LYS A 184 6.50 -24.85 12.17
N SER A 185 6.10 -25.54 11.11
CA SER A 185 5.65 -26.92 11.18
C SER A 185 6.82 -27.82 11.62
N GLY A 186 6.56 -28.77 12.51
CA GLY A 186 7.55 -29.71 13.03
C GLY A 186 8.61 -29.13 13.97
N GLY A 187 8.53 -27.84 14.31
CA GLY A 187 9.41 -27.19 15.27
C GLY A 187 8.78 -27.05 16.65
N ILE A 188 9.60 -27.12 17.68
CA ILE A 188 9.21 -26.71 19.03
C ILE A 188 9.40 -25.19 19.07
N THR A 189 8.32 -24.44 19.30
CA THR A 189 8.43 -23.02 19.61
C THR A 189 8.71 -22.89 21.10
N VAL A 190 9.88 -22.45 21.47
CA VAL A 190 10.27 -22.16 22.85
C VAL A 190 9.96 -20.69 23.10
#